data_e0360d393b044416a59c04a6d97c27e1
#
_entry.id   e0360d393b044416a59c04a6d97c27e1
#
_cell.length_a   1.000
_cell.length_b   1.000
_cell.length_c   1.000
_cell.angle_alpha   90.00
_cell.angle_beta   90.00
_cell.angle_gamma   90.00
#
_symmetry.space_group_name_H-M   'P 1'
#
loop_
_entity.id
_entity.type
_entity.pdbx_description
1 polymer ?
#
loop_
_entity_poly.entity_id
_entity_poly.type
_entity_poly.pdbx_seq_one_letter_code
_entity_poly.pdbx_strand_id
1 'polypeptide(L)'
;MKYASKEYVYMPPTCSCATTAAPAAAAGVAFLHGLTPQQINDMLCTAQVQMAGVVCDGAKPSCATRMYVALFGSLQAMMMAKEGIRATNVEGFVHNDLKVTLENLYRLQHDVLHNKVDAILWDIVKEQKVIH
;
A
#
# COMPACT_ATOMS: atom_id res chain seq x y z
N MET A 1 -4.55 -10.87 -3.41
CA MET A 1 -5.24 -9.95 -2.49
C MET A 1 -6.07 -10.63 -1.40
N LYS A 2 -6.51 -11.87 -1.53
CA LYS A 2 -7.17 -12.61 -0.44
C LYS A 2 -6.27 -12.91 0.77
N TYR A 3 -4.96 -12.84 0.64
CA TYR A 3 -4.02 -13.11 1.75
C TYR A 3 -3.94 -11.98 2.77
N ALA A 4 -4.08 -10.73 2.36
CA ALA A 4 -4.06 -9.60 3.28
C ALA A 4 -5.36 -9.40 4.06
N SER A 5 -6.49 -9.99 3.63
CA SER A 5 -7.80 -9.72 4.21
C SER A 5 -8.34 -10.79 5.16
N LYS A 6 -7.71 -11.97 5.25
CA LYS A 6 -8.27 -13.08 6.03
C LYS A 6 -8.04 -13.03 7.55
N GLU A 7 -7.06 -12.26 8.01
CA GLU A 7 -6.74 -12.14 9.45
C GLU A 7 -6.99 -10.74 10.02
N TYR A 8 -7.41 -9.77 9.21
CA TYR A 8 -7.65 -8.41 9.68
C TYR A 8 -9.11 -8.19 10.06
N VAL A 9 -9.43 -8.53 11.29
CA VAL A 9 -10.63 -7.99 11.99
C VAL A 9 -10.38 -6.54 12.46
N TYR A 10 -9.14 -6.08 12.41
CA TYR A 10 -8.70 -4.73 12.81
C TYR A 10 -8.19 -3.94 11.61
N MET A 11 -8.31 -2.61 11.70
CA MET A 11 -7.75 -1.72 10.66
C MET A 11 -6.25 -1.98 10.52
N PRO A 12 -5.76 -2.20 9.30
CA PRO A 12 -4.33 -2.35 9.10
C PRO A 12 -3.60 -1.05 9.46
N PRO A 13 -2.40 -1.12 10.05
CA PRO A 13 -1.63 0.06 10.45
C PRO A 13 -1.23 0.95 9.27
N THR A 14 -1.27 0.42 8.06
CA THR A 14 -1.10 1.20 6.83
C THR A 14 -2.44 1.39 6.10
N CYS A 15 -2.53 2.45 5.31
CA CYS A 15 -3.73 2.81 4.59
C CYS A 15 -4.05 1.79 3.48
N SER A 16 -5.07 0.94 3.67
CA SER A 16 -5.50 -0.06 2.68
C SER A 16 -5.94 0.57 1.35
N CYS A 17 -6.46 1.79 1.39
CA CYS A 17 -6.79 2.52 0.17
C CYS A 17 -5.52 2.79 -0.66
N ALA A 18 -4.42 3.12 0.01
CA ALA A 18 -3.16 3.41 -0.65
C ALA A 18 -2.39 2.15 -1.05
N THR A 19 -2.30 1.16 -0.14
CA THR A 19 -1.47 -0.04 -0.38
C THR A 19 -2.19 -1.14 -1.16
N THR A 20 -3.51 -1.10 -1.25
CA THR A 20 -4.30 -2.18 -1.86
C THR A 20 -5.22 -1.68 -2.97
N ALA A 21 -6.14 -0.75 -2.68
CA ALA A 21 -7.19 -0.39 -3.63
C ALA A 21 -6.64 0.41 -4.83
N ALA A 22 -5.80 1.39 -4.61
CA ALA A 22 -5.22 2.20 -5.67
C ALA A 22 -4.29 1.39 -6.60
N PRO A 23 -3.34 0.57 -6.11
CA PRO A 23 -2.56 -0.30 -6.97
C PRO A 23 -3.40 -1.31 -7.76
N ALA A 24 -4.47 -1.85 -7.15
CA ALA A 24 -5.37 -2.78 -7.84
C ALA A 24 -6.14 -2.11 -8.97
N ALA A 25 -6.64 -0.89 -8.76
CA ALA A 25 -7.30 -0.10 -9.81
C ALA A 25 -6.32 0.21 -10.95
N ALA A 26 -5.11 0.64 -10.63
CA ALA A 26 -4.06 0.90 -11.62
C ALA A 26 -3.66 -0.37 -12.40
N ALA A 27 -3.66 -1.55 -11.76
CA ALA A 27 -3.41 -2.83 -12.46
C ALA A 27 -4.51 -3.14 -13.48
N GLY A 28 -5.77 -2.83 -13.19
CA GLY A 28 -6.85 -2.92 -14.15
C GLY A 28 -6.64 -2.01 -15.37
N VAL A 29 -6.21 -0.77 -15.12
CA VAL A 29 -5.86 0.17 -16.20
C VAL A 29 -4.66 -0.36 -16.99
N ALA A 30 -3.62 -0.87 -16.34
CA ALA A 30 -2.45 -1.45 -17.00
C ALA A 30 -2.82 -2.62 -17.92
N PHE A 31 -3.70 -3.48 -17.46
CA PHE A 31 -4.23 -4.59 -18.27
C PHE A 31 -4.95 -4.08 -19.52
N LEU A 32 -5.82 -3.07 -19.39
CA LEU A 32 -6.53 -2.46 -20.53
C LEU A 32 -5.55 -1.77 -21.50
N HIS A 33 -4.42 -1.28 -21.03
CA HIS A 33 -3.34 -0.72 -21.84
C HIS A 33 -2.38 -1.76 -22.44
N GLY A 34 -2.67 -3.04 -22.26
CA GLY A 34 -1.93 -4.14 -22.88
C GLY A 34 -0.57 -4.44 -22.21
N LEU A 35 -0.36 -4.04 -20.96
CA LEU A 35 0.84 -4.42 -20.24
C LEU A 35 0.86 -5.93 -20.01
N THR A 36 2.04 -6.51 -20.12
CA THR A 36 2.26 -7.94 -19.86
C THR A 36 2.07 -8.26 -18.37
N PRO A 37 1.76 -9.53 -18.02
CA PRO A 37 1.68 -9.93 -16.61
C PRO A 37 2.93 -9.60 -15.80
N GLN A 38 4.13 -9.68 -16.42
CA GLN A 38 5.38 -9.30 -15.76
C GLN A 38 5.44 -7.79 -15.48
N GLN A 39 5.06 -6.96 -16.44
CA GLN A 39 5.00 -5.50 -16.23
C GLN A 39 3.98 -5.11 -15.16
N ILE A 40 2.85 -5.81 -15.08
CA ILE A 40 1.85 -5.59 -14.03
C ILE A 40 2.41 -6.01 -12.66
N ASN A 41 3.13 -7.13 -12.57
CA ASN A 41 3.84 -7.52 -11.36
C ASN A 41 4.85 -6.44 -10.93
N ASP A 42 5.67 -5.97 -11.84
CA ASP A 42 6.71 -4.97 -11.58
C ASP A 42 6.12 -3.62 -11.14
N MET A 43 5.04 -3.20 -11.79
CA MET A 43 4.26 -2.03 -11.40
C MET A 43 3.73 -2.17 -9.96
N LEU A 44 3.12 -3.31 -9.64
CA LEU A 44 2.54 -3.54 -8.32
C LEU A 44 3.61 -3.57 -7.23
N CYS A 45 4.75 -4.22 -7.46
CA CYS A 45 5.89 -4.19 -6.55
C CYS A 45 6.38 -2.75 -6.30
N THR A 46 6.53 -1.95 -7.35
CA THR A 46 6.96 -0.55 -7.27
C THR A 46 5.93 0.29 -6.51
N ALA A 47 4.64 0.10 -6.75
CA ALA A 47 3.58 0.80 -6.03
C ALA A 47 3.60 0.48 -4.51
N GLN A 48 3.97 -0.74 -4.10
CA GLN A 48 4.10 -1.07 -2.68
C GLN A 48 5.23 -0.28 -2.02
N VAL A 49 6.38 -0.12 -2.69
CA VAL A 49 7.48 0.72 -2.16
C VAL A 49 7.01 2.15 -1.91
N GLN A 50 6.30 2.72 -2.86
CA GLN A 50 5.83 4.10 -2.77
C GLN A 50 4.83 4.33 -1.63
N MET A 51 4.04 3.31 -1.28
CA MET A 51 2.88 3.45 -0.37
C MET A 51 3.06 2.78 1.00
N ALA A 52 4.14 2.03 1.24
CA ALA A 52 4.32 1.26 2.46
C ALA A 52 4.33 2.09 3.75
N GLY A 53 4.77 3.35 3.68
CA GLY A 53 4.84 4.26 4.82
C GLY A 53 3.55 5.06 5.10
N VAL A 54 2.49 4.88 4.33
CA VAL A 54 1.23 5.62 4.52
C VAL A 54 0.43 5.02 5.66
N VAL A 55 0.53 5.63 6.83
CA VAL A 55 -0.16 5.17 8.05
C VAL A 55 -1.67 5.38 7.94
N CYS A 56 -2.46 4.41 8.42
CA CYS A 56 -3.91 4.56 8.57
C CYS A 56 -4.22 5.22 9.92
N ASP A 57 -4.89 6.35 9.90
CA ASP A 57 -5.33 7.10 11.08
C ASP A 57 -6.86 7.19 11.19
N GLY A 58 -7.56 6.20 10.62
CA GLY A 58 -9.01 6.07 10.65
C GLY A 58 -9.71 6.59 9.39
N ALA A 59 -10.96 6.15 9.22
CA ALA A 59 -11.80 6.57 8.08
C ALA A 59 -12.28 8.01 8.29
N LYS A 60 -11.95 8.89 7.33
CA LYS A 60 -12.27 10.32 7.37
C LYS A 60 -12.25 10.95 5.96
N PRO A 61 -12.78 12.16 5.77
CA PRO A 61 -12.79 12.82 4.46
C PRO A 61 -11.41 12.91 3.80
N SER A 62 -10.34 13.11 4.58
CA SER A 62 -8.96 13.16 4.05
C SER A 62 -8.46 11.83 3.46
N CYS A 63 -9.16 10.70 3.66
CA CYS A 63 -8.86 9.45 2.96
C CYS A 63 -8.98 9.59 1.43
N ALA A 64 -9.86 10.48 0.94
CA ALA A 64 -9.98 10.76 -0.48
C ALA A 64 -8.68 11.33 -1.06
N THR A 65 -7.99 12.21 -0.33
CA THR A 65 -6.69 12.78 -0.77
C THR A 65 -5.59 11.71 -0.78
N ARG A 66 -5.58 10.80 0.16
CA ARG A 66 -4.63 9.66 0.17
C ARG A 66 -4.88 8.71 -1.00
N MET A 67 -6.15 8.40 -1.28
CA MET A 67 -6.52 7.58 -2.43
C MET A 67 -6.06 8.24 -3.74
N TYR A 68 -6.27 9.54 -3.87
CA TYR A 68 -5.82 10.32 -5.03
C TYR A 68 -4.30 10.18 -5.24
N VAL A 69 -3.51 10.49 -4.22
CA VAL A 69 -2.04 10.41 -4.30
C VAL A 69 -1.57 8.99 -4.60
N ALA A 70 -2.19 7.99 -3.95
CA ALA A 70 -1.84 6.58 -4.16
C ALA A 70 -2.18 6.10 -5.58
N LEU A 71 -3.30 6.54 -6.13
CA LEU A 71 -3.66 6.21 -7.51
C LEU A 71 -2.67 6.82 -8.50
N PHE A 72 -2.31 8.09 -8.33
CA PHE A 72 -1.30 8.73 -9.17
C PHE A 72 0.07 8.04 -9.08
N GLY A 73 0.53 7.70 -7.87
CA GLY A 73 1.76 6.93 -7.68
C GLY A 73 1.70 5.56 -8.37
N SER A 74 0.56 4.88 -8.26
CA SER A 74 0.37 3.57 -8.92
C SER A 74 0.33 3.68 -10.45
N LEU A 75 -0.26 4.73 -11.00
CA LEU A 75 -0.22 5.00 -12.45
C LEU A 75 1.17 5.40 -12.92
N GLN A 76 1.92 6.15 -12.10
CA GLN A 76 3.33 6.42 -12.36
C GLN A 76 4.15 5.11 -12.40
N ALA A 77 3.94 4.22 -11.42
CA ALA A 77 4.59 2.90 -11.40
C ALA A 77 4.25 2.07 -12.66
N MET A 78 3.02 2.20 -13.18
CA MET A 78 2.61 1.59 -14.44
C MET A 78 3.43 2.13 -15.62
N MET A 79 3.60 3.45 -15.71
CA MET A 79 4.41 4.05 -16.78
C MET A 79 5.88 3.63 -16.66
N MET A 80 6.42 3.59 -15.44
CA MET A 80 7.78 3.10 -15.19
C MET A 80 7.95 1.65 -15.65
N ALA A 81 7.02 0.76 -15.27
CA ALA A 81 7.07 -0.65 -15.66
C ALA A 81 6.98 -0.85 -17.18
N LYS A 82 6.22 0.00 -17.88
CA LYS A 82 6.17 -0.01 -19.34
C LYS A 82 7.54 0.26 -19.98
N GLU A 83 8.33 1.13 -19.36
CA GLU A 83 9.70 1.46 -19.80
C GLU A 83 10.79 0.53 -19.18
N GLY A 84 10.37 -0.54 -18.49
CA GLY A 84 11.29 -1.50 -17.86
C GLY A 84 11.92 -0.99 -16.56
N ILE A 85 11.42 0.12 -16.01
CA ILE A 85 11.88 0.68 -14.73
C ILE A 85 11.00 0.10 -13.61
N ARG A 86 11.61 -0.46 -12.58
CA ARG A 86 10.92 -1.10 -11.47
C ARG A 86 11.73 -1.09 -10.19
N ALA A 87 11.08 -1.22 -9.06
CA ALA A 87 11.73 -1.56 -7.80
C ALA A 87 12.25 -3.01 -7.84
N THR A 88 13.39 -3.26 -7.23
CA THR A 88 14.09 -4.54 -7.27
C THR A 88 14.29 -5.12 -5.87
N ASN A 89 14.65 -6.40 -5.80
CA ASN A 89 14.90 -7.12 -4.55
C ASN A 89 16.09 -6.63 -3.71
N VAL A 90 16.77 -5.59 -4.13
CA VAL A 90 17.81 -4.90 -3.34
C VAL A 90 17.30 -3.63 -2.65
N GLU A 91 16.00 -3.33 -2.79
CA GLU A 91 15.37 -2.11 -2.31
C GLU A 91 14.44 -2.39 -1.12
N GLY A 92 15.03 -2.76 0.03
CA GLY A 92 14.27 -2.96 1.27
C GLY A 92 13.43 -4.24 1.27
N PHE A 93 12.11 -4.13 1.52
CA PHE A 93 11.21 -5.30 1.64
C PHE A 93 10.70 -5.83 0.30
N VAL A 94 10.95 -5.12 -0.77
CA VAL A 94 10.49 -5.50 -2.12
C VAL A 94 11.21 -6.75 -2.63
N HIS A 95 10.47 -7.56 -3.36
CA HIS A 95 10.97 -8.70 -4.11
C HIS A 95 10.52 -8.60 -5.58
N ASN A 96 11.18 -9.32 -6.47
CA ASN A 96 10.79 -9.38 -7.89
C ASN A 96 9.44 -10.09 -8.12
N ASP A 97 8.93 -10.79 -7.12
CA ASP A 97 7.61 -11.44 -7.09
C ASP A 97 6.68 -10.67 -6.14
N LEU A 98 5.53 -10.26 -6.66
CA LEU A 98 4.51 -9.54 -5.90
C LEU A 98 4.05 -10.32 -4.66
N LYS A 99 3.91 -11.65 -4.75
CA LYS A 99 3.48 -12.46 -3.62
C LYS A 99 4.46 -12.33 -2.46
N VAL A 100 5.76 -12.45 -2.72
CA VAL A 100 6.81 -12.30 -1.71
C VAL A 100 6.87 -10.87 -1.18
N THR A 101 6.70 -9.87 -2.06
CA THR A 101 6.59 -8.46 -1.65
C THR A 101 5.45 -8.24 -0.66
N LEU A 102 4.26 -8.79 -0.94
CA LEU A 102 3.10 -8.68 -0.06
C LEU A 102 3.28 -9.45 1.25
N GLU A 103 3.92 -10.61 1.24
CA GLU A 103 4.27 -11.36 2.45
C GLU A 103 5.25 -10.57 3.35
N ASN A 104 6.26 -9.94 2.76
CA ASN A 104 7.19 -9.08 3.48
C ASN A 104 6.51 -7.84 4.06
N LEU A 105 5.64 -7.19 3.28
CA LEU A 105 4.85 -6.06 3.75
C LEU A 105 3.91 -6.46 4.89
N TYR A 106 3.27 -7.63 4.77
CA TYR A 106 2.43 -8.18 5.83
C TYR A 106 3.20 -8.35 7.14
N ARG A 107 4.40 -8.97 7.09
CA ARG A 107 5.25 -9.13 8.27
C ARG A 107 5.61 -7.79 8.90
N LEU A 108 5.98 -6.80 8.09
CA LEU A 108 6.28 -5.45 8.57
C LEU A 108 5.08 -4.82 9.27
N GLN A 109 3.89 -4.95 8.72
CA GLN A 109 2.66 -4.42 9.28
C GLN A 109 2.24 -5.13 10.56
N HIS A 110 2.23 -6.46 10.53
CA HIS A 110 1.75 -7.29 11.63
C HIS A 110 2.73 -7.31 12.81
N ASP A 111 4.02 -7.55 12.55
CA ASP A 111 4.99 -7.81 13.60
C ASP A 111 5.53 -6.52 14.23
N VAL A 112 5.50 -5.41 13.49
CA VAL A 112 6.12 -4.16 13.94
C VAL A 112 5.11 -3.04 14.11
N LEU A 113 4.32 -2.72 13.08
CA LEU A 113 3.49 -1.52 13.07
C LEU A 113 2.21 -1.67 13.91
N HIS A 114 1.54 -2.82 13.84
CA HIS A 114 0.25 -3.06 14.49
C HIS A 114 0.27 -2.80 16.00
N ASN A 115 1.28 -3.26 16.70
CA ASN A 115 1.35 -3.19 18.16
C ASN A 115 1.87 -1.85 18.71
N LYS A 116 2.40 -0.96 17.88
CA LYS A 116 3.01 0.31 18.32
C LYS A 116 2.34 1.52 17.71
N VAL A 117 2.13 1.51 16.41
CA VAL A 117 1.59 2.67 15.69
C VAL A 117 0.13 2.91 16.06
N ASP A 118 -0.69 1.87 16.11
CA ASP A 118 -2.12 1.98 16.43
C ASP A 118 -2.34 2.47 17.86
N ALA A 119 -1.55 2.01 18.82
CA ALA A 119 -1.63 2.46 20.20
C ALA A 119 -1.35 3.98 20.33
N ILE A 120 -0.28 4.45 19.71
CA ILE A 120 0.10 5.87 19.71
C ILE A 120 -0.96 6.73 19.01
N LEU A 121 -1.46 6.28 17.85
CA LEU A 121 -2.52 7.00 17.13
C LEU A 121 -3.81 7.10 17.97
N TRP A 122 -4.15 6.03 18.68
CA TRP A 122 -5.32 6.03 19.57
C TRP A 122 -5.18 7.03 20.71
N ASP A 123 -4.00 7.13 21.30
CA ASP A 123 -3.73 8.10 22.37
C ASP A 123 -3.79 9.53 21.84
N ILE A 124 -3.19 9.82 20.70
CA ILE A 124 -3.27 11.13 20.03
C ILE A 124 -4.74 11.52 19.77
N VAL A 125 -5.56 10.59 19.26
CA VAL A 125 -6.98 10.87 18.97
C VAL A 125 -7.78 11.15 20.26
N LYS A 126 -7.47 10.46 21.37
CA LYS A 126 -8.08 10.75 22.66
C LYS A 126 -7.71 12.13 23.19
N GLU A 127 -6.43 12.47 23.14
CA GLU A 127 -5.92 13.78 23.57
C GLU A 127 -6.58 14.92 22.80
N GLN A 128 -6.70 14.80 21.49
CA GLN A 128 -7.37 15.80 20.64
C GLN A 128 -8.86 15.99 20.96
N LYS A 129 -9.56 14.95 21.43
CA LYS A 129 -10.98 15.03 21.81
C LYS A 129 -11.20 15.68 23.17
N VAL A 130 -10.20 15.73 24.01
CA VAL A 130 -10.28 16.38 25.34
C VAL A 130 -10.13 17.90 25.26
N ILE A 131 -9.62 18.41 24.14
CA ILE A 131 -9.36 19.85 23.93
C ILE A 131 -10.59 20.58 23.33
N HIS A 132 -11.66 19.88 23.01
CA HIS A 132 -12.94 20.42 22.52
C HIS A 132 -14.08 20.11 23.48
#